data_87660c33f77e9f7a8d38cdeda1fb053b
#
_entry.id   87660c33f77e9f7a8d38cdeda1fb053b
#
_cell.length_a   1.000
_cell.length_b   1.000
_cell.length_c   1.000
_cell.angle_alpha   90.00
_cell.angle_beta   90.00
_cell.angle_gamma   90.00
#
_symmetry.space_group_name_H-M   'P 1'
#
loop_
_entity.id
_entity.type
_entity.pdbx_description
1 polymer ?
#
loop_
_entity_poly.entity_id
_entity_poly.type
_entity_poly.pdbx_seq_one_letter_code
_entity_poly.pdbx_strand_id
1 'polypeptide(L)'
;MQSVEDLGLLKMDFLGLRNLDVISDSLELIKETVGVELDIDNLPLDDEKTFNLLALGESIGVFQLESPPMRALMRALAPSSFEDVAALVALYRPGPMAANMHNDYADRKNNRKPVEYFHPDAEELLRDTYGLMIYQESVMRVAQKFAGYTLAQADNLRKAMGKKIRSAMEKERESFTSGMESMGYDTKLSEEVFQVISQFADYAFNKSHSYGYGLVAYQTAFLKAHYPVQYMAALMTSVKGRKKEDSAIYLNECRHMGLEVAVPDVNTAQMNYYPDIKSGNRSPRIVYGLSAIRNVGEGIVSLLISERNSNGPFVDFYDFCERVDLQVLNRRAIEALIKAGAFDSLGHTRQGLLASYEQIIEQTVSRRREKEMGVMTLFEVAPDDVSQVFDDKVLIPEIEFEKQQRLSFEKEMLGRYISDHPLRGYEGTLRRKCDATSQGVSSLDEGQVIKVGGVITEVNKKQTQRGDLMATISLEDLEGEIEVIVFTKAMAQVGHKLATDRPVIVTGRVDRRDENSKIICLEVEELKSDQESKVTSIDVRIPATGTTTKHLENLASLLSEHAGECDVYVHLGSKRIWLGADVRVDPDSGLLGELRVLFGAECILT
;
A
#
# COMPACT_ATOMS: atom_id res chain seq x y z
N MET A 1 -32.46 5.93 -22.87
CA MET A 1 -31.54 5.00 -23.49
C MET A 1 -32.28 4.16 -24.55
N GLN A 2 -33.32 3.46 -24.16
CA GLN A 2 -34.16 2.66 -25.04
C GLN A 2 -34.66 3.43 -26.29
N SER A 3 -35.13 4.68 -26.12
CA SER A 3 -35.59 5.52 -27.21
C SER A 3 -34.57 5.84 -28.30
N VAL A 4 -33.28 5.83 -27.97
CA VAL A 4 -32.18 6.04 -28.93
C VAL A 4 -31.95 4.76 -29.75
N GLU A 5 -32.00 3.60 -29.10
CA GLU A 5 -31.93 2.29 -29.74
C GLU A 5 -33.15 2.05 -30.64
N ASP A 6 -34.37 2.43 -30.19
CA ASP A 6 -35.60 2.31 -30.95
C ASP A 6 -35.60 3.18 -32.23
N LEU A 7 -34.83 4.28 -32.24
CA LEU A 7 -34.58 5.11 -33.42
C LEU A 7 -33.49 4.56 -34.36
N GLY A 8 -32.88 3.40 -34.02
CA GLY A 8 -31.80 2.80 -34.79
C GLY A 8 -30.46 3.54 -34.71
N LEU A 9 -30.27 4.39 -33.71
CA LEU A 9 -29.00 5.09 -33.49
C LEU A 9 -28.03 4.21 -32.69
N LEU A 10 -26.76 4.26 -33.06
CA LEU A 10 -25.68 3.57 -32.35
C LEU A 10 -25.21 4.40 -31.17
N LYS A 11 -25.27 3.83 -29.98
CA LYS A 11 -24.61 4.37 -28.80
C LYS A 11 -23.20 3.78 -28.68
N MET A 12 -22.21 4.66 -28.62
CA MET A 12 -20.80 4.29 -28.37
C MET A 12 -20.38 4.83 -27.01
N ASP A 13 -19.84 3.95 -26.16
CA ASP A 13 -19.32 4.33 -24.85
C ASP A 13 -17.79 4.41 -24.96
N PHE A 14 -17.21 5.57 -24.63
CA PHE A 14 -15.77 5.77 -24.55
C PHE A 14 -15.37 5.76 -23.08
N LEU A 15 -14.76 4.66 -22.64
CA LEU A 15 -14.36 4.45 -21.26
C LEU A 15 -12.83 4.40 -21.17
N GLY A 16 -12.25 5.23 -20.29
CA GLY A 16 -10.83 5.20 -19.95
C GLY A 16 -10.55 4.27 -18.78
N LEU A 17 -9.42 3.58 -18.81
CA LEU A 17 -8.93 2.75 -17.73
C LEU A 17 -7.55 3.24 -17.28
N ARG A 18 -7.47 3.85 -16.08
CA ARG A 18 -6.22 4.39 -15.51
C ARG A 18 -5.07 3.38 -15.48
N ASN A 19 -5.37 2.12 -15.27
CA ASN A 19 -4.32 1.09 -15.19
C ASN A 19 -3.58 0.89 -16.51
N LEU A 20 -4.15 1.30 -17.64
CA LEU A 20 -3.44 1.30 -18.91
C LEU A 20 -2.37 2.42 -18.93
N ASP A 21 -2.65 3.58 -18.34
CA ASP A 21 -1.65 4.64 -18.17
C ASP A 21 -0.51 4.15 -17.26
N VAL A 22 -0.85 3.46 -16.13
CA VAL A 22 0.16 2.86 -15.24
C VAL A 22 1.05 1.86 -15.98
N ILE A 23 0.48 1.04 -16.86
CA ILE A 23 1.27 0.10 -17.69
C ILE A 23 2.18 0.89 -18.63
N SER A 24 1.64 1.88 -19.35
CA SER A 24 2.41 2.71 -20.30
C SER A 24 3.58 3.43 -19.60
N ASP A 25 3.30 4.11 -18.49
CA ASP A 25 4.32 4.81 -17.69
C ASP A 25 5.38 3.84 -17.15
N SER A 26 4.96 2.63 -16.73
CA SER A 26 5.90 1.60 -16.28
C SER A 26 6.85 1.16 -17.38
N LEU A 27 6.34 0.97 -18.62
CA LEU A 27 7.15 0.58 -19.78
C LEU A 27 8.16 1.67 -20.15
N GLU A 28 7.75 2.94 -20.09
CA GLU A 28 8.67 4.09 -20.31
C GLU A 28 9.76 4.11 -19.25
N LEU A 29 9.40 3.98 -17.96
CA LEU A 29 10.36 3.95 -16.87
C LEU A 29 11.32 2.76 -16.96
N ILE A 30 10.86 1.58 -17.38
CA ILE A 30 11.70 0.41 -17.61
C ILE A 30 12.70 0.68 -18.74
N LYS A 31 12.23 1.24 -19.86
CA LYS A 31 13.08 1.59 -21.00
C LYS A 31 14.14 2.61 -20.61
N GLU A 32 13.77 3.66 -19.87
CA GLU A 32 14.69 4.73 -19.45
C GLU A 32 15.73 4.25 -18.42
N THR A 33 15.32 3.45 -17.46
CA THR A 33 16.16 3.13 -16.29
C THR A 33 16.92 1.83 -16.42
N VAL A 34 16.35 0.82 -17.10
CA VAL A 34 16.94 -0.51 -17.29
C VAL A 34 17.42 -0.72 -18.74
N GLY A 35 16.92 0.06 -19.71
CA GLY A 35 17.24 -0.08 -21.13
C GLY A 35 16.56 -1.27 -21.81
N VAL A 36 15.52 -1.83 -21.21
CA VAL A 36 14.72 -2.95 -21.75
C VAL A 36 13.49 -2.41 -22.46
N GLU A 37 13.27 -2.80 -23.68
CA GLU A 37 12.02 -2.56 -24.41
C GLU A 37 11.12 -3.78 -24.27
N LEU A 38 10.19 -3.73 -23.31
CA LEU A 38 9.30 -4.84 -22.97
C LEU A 38 8.04 -4.81 -23.86
N ASP A 39 7.81 -5.89 -24.60
CA ASP A 39 6.57 -6.11 -25.34
C ASP A 39 5.48 -6.66 -24.40
N ILE A 40 4.63 -5.77 -23.91
CA ILE A 40 3.59 -6.11 -22.93
C ILE A 40 2.46 -6.99 -23.51
N ASP A 41 2.27 -6.95 -24.83
CA ASP A 41 1.22 -7.72 -25.50
C ASP A 41 1.63 -9.18 -25.75
N ASN A 42 2.92 -9.48 -25.71
CA ASN A 42 3.50 -10.80 -25.94
C ASN A 42 4.22 -11.37 -24.70
N LEU A 43 3.73 -11.08 -23.51
CA LEU A 43 4.25 -11.69 -22.28
C LEU A 43 4.01 -13.20 -22.23
N PRO A 44 4.95 -13.98 -21.66
CA PRO A 44 4.68 -15.38 -21.34
C PRO A 44 3.55 -15.45 -20.29
N LEU A 45 2.49 -16.24 -20.60
CA LEU A 45 1.33 -16.39 -19.71
C LEU A 45 1.50 -17.51 -18.67
N ASP A 46 2.72 -18.03 -18.52
CA ASP A 46 3.13 -19.10 -17.61
C ASP A 46 4.28 -18.68 -16.68
N ASP A 47 4.46 -17.36 -16.45
CA ASP A 47 5.55 -16.83 -15.63
C ASP A 47 5.37 -17.20 -14.14
N GLU A 48 6.25 -18.05 -13.65
CA GLU A 48 6.22 -18.57 -12.27
C GLU A 48 6.33 -17.45 -11.22
N LYS A 49 7.14 -16.43 -11.46
CA LYS A 49 7.33 -15.34 -10.52
C LYS A 49 6.05 -14.51 -10.33
N THR A 50 5.32 -14.29 -11.42
CA THR A 50 4.02 -13.60 -11.40
C THR A 50 2.98 -14.43 -10.64
N PHE A 51 2.89 -15.72 -10.90
CA PHE A 51 1.94 -16.58 -10.18
C PHE A 51 2.28 -16.72 -8.69
N ASN A 52 3.56 -16.78 -8.32
CA ASN A 52 3.97 -16.80 -6.92
C ASN A 52 3.54 -15.53 -6.17
N LEU A 53 3.71 -14.35 -6.77
CA LEU A 53 3.22 -13.07 -6.21
C LEU A 53 1.70 -13.12 -5.99
N LEU A 54 0.93 -13.60 -6.96
CA LEU A 54 -0.52 -13.72 -6.87
C LEU A 54 -0.95 -14.76 -5.82
N ALA A 55 -0.30 -15.93 -5.78
CA ALA A 55 -0.60 -16.99 -4.82
C ALA A 55 -0.36 -16.58 -3.37
N LEU A 56 0.65 -15.75 -3.12
CA LEU A 56 0.91 -15.16 -1.80
C LEU A 56 -0.09 -14.03 -1.45
N GLY A 57 -0.89 -13.57 -2.42
CA GLY A 57 -1.80 -12.44 -2.24
C GLY A 57 -1.08 -11.09 -2.10
N GLU A 58 0.14 -10.97 -2.61
CA GLU A 58 0.95 -9.74 -2.64
C GLU A 58 0.53 -8.80 -3.77
N SER A 59 -0.78 -8.62 -3.93
CA SER A 59 -1.40 -8.00 -5.10
C SER A 59 -1.92 -6.58 -4.87
N ILE A 60 -1.47 -5.89 -3.81
CA ILE A 60 -1.76 -4.45 -3.67
C ILE A 60 -1.20 -3.72 -4.90
N GLY A 61 -2.04 -2.90 -5.52
CA GLY A 61 -1.73 -2.21 -6.77
C GLY A 61 -1.94 -3.03 -8.04
N VAL A 62 -2.19 -4.34 -7.96
CA VAL A 62 -2.53 -5.18 -9.12
C VAL A 62 -3.99 -4.94 -9.51
N PHE A 63 -4.22 -4.68 -10.78
CA PHE A 63 -5.54 -4.36 -11.30
C PHE A 63 -6.60 -5.40 -10.90
N GLN A 64 -7.69 -4.93 -10.31
CA GLN A 64 -8.84 -5.70 -9.79
C GLN A 64 -8.53 -6.74 -8.70
N LEU A 65 -7.27 -7.01 -8.37
CA LEU A 65 -6.89 -8.09 -7.46
C LEU A 65 -6.40 -7.58 -6.08
N GLU A 66 -6.54 -6.29 -5.78
CA GLU A 66 -5.93 -5.67 -4.59
C GLU A 66 -6.78 -5.67 -3.31
N SER A 67 -8.11 -5.92 -3.41
CA SER A 67 -8.98 -5.86 -2.24
C SER A 67 -8.66 -6.98 -1.21
N PRO A 68 -8.78 -6.72 0.12
CA PRO A 68 -8.45 -7.72 1.13
C PRO A 68 -9.16 -9.06 0.96
N PRO A 69 -10.49 -9.12 0.65
CA PRO A 69 -11.15 -10.40 0.42
C PRO A 69 -10.69 -11.10 -0.87
N MET A 70 -10.36 -10.34 -1.93
CA MET A 70 -9.78 -10.91 -3.16
C MET A 70 -8.40 -11.52 -2.88
N ARG A 71 -7.56 -10.85 -2.10
CA ARG A 71 -6.26 -11.37 -1.67
C ARG A 71 -6.40 -12.66 -0.86
N ALA A 72 -7.42 -12.75 0.01
CA ALA A 72 -7.72 -13.98 0.74
C ALA A 72 -8.15 -15.11 -0.21
N LEU A 73 -9.01 -14.82 -1.20
CA LEU A 73 -9.41 -15.79 -2.21
C LEU A 73 -8.21 -16.25 -3.05
N MET A 74 -7.32 -15.35 -3.47
CA MET A 74 -6.10 -15.71 -4.21
C MET A 74 -5.20 -16.67 -3.42
N ARG A 75 -4.99 -16.42 -2.11
CA ARG A 75 -4.25 -17.36 -1.26
C ARG A 75 -4.91 -18.72 -1.16
N ALA A 76 -6.25 -18.77 -1.09
CA ALA A 76 -7.00 -20.01 -1.04
C ALA A 76 -6.98 -20.76 -2.36
N LEU A 77 -7.02 -20.06 -3.48
CA LEU A 77 -7.03 -20.60 -4.84
C LEU A 77 -5.62 -20.97 -5.32
N ALA A 78 -4.60 -20.20 -4.92
CA ALA A 78 -3.21 -20.32 -5.38
C ALA A 78 -3.13 -20.37 -6.92
N PRO A 79 -3.35 -19.23 -7.63
CA PRO A 79 -3.34 -19.19 -9.09
C PRO A 79 -2.04 -19.75 -9.65
N SER A 80 -2.12 -20.58 -10.66
CA SER A 80 -0.98 -21.23 -11.34
C SER A 80 -1.07 -21.20 -12.86
N SER A 81 -2.16 -20.62 -13.39
CA SER A 81 -2.38 -20.43 -14.82
C SER A 81 -3.11 -19.12 -15.09
N PHE A 82 -3.03 -18.67 -16.33
CA PHE A 82 -3.76 -17.48 -16.76
C PHE A 82 -5.29 -17.66 -16.66
N GLU A 83 -5.78 -18.88 -16.87
CA GLU A 83 -7.19 -19.24 -16.71
C GLU A 83 -7.68 -19.00 -15.29
N ASP A 84 -6.85 -19.27 -14.29
CA ASP A 84 -7.16 -18.98 -12.88
C ASP A 84 -7.33 -17.48 -12.63
N VAL A 85 -6.45 -16.65 -13.22
CA VAL A 85 -6.55 -15.18 -13.12
C VAL A 85 -7.84 -14.68 -13.77
N ALA A 86 -8.16 -15.17 -14.96
CA ALA A 86 -9.41 -14.84 -15.63
C ALA A 86 -10.63 -15.31 -14.82
N ALA A 87 -10.57 -16.51 -14.21
CA ALA A 87 -11.64 -17.03 -13.36
C ALA A 87 -11.86 -16.17 -12.11
N LEU A 88 -10.81 -15.65 -11.46
CA LEU A 88 -10.91 -14.74 -10.30
C LEU A 88 -11.77 -13.51 -10.63
N VAL A 89 -11.56 -12.91 -11.81
CA VAL A 89 -12.34 -11.74 -12.28
C VAL A 89 -13.84 -12.09 -12.41
N ALA A 90 -14.16 -13.31 -12.83
CA ALA A 90 -15.54 -13.77 -12.97
C ALA A 90 -16.19 -14.19 -11.65
N LEU A 91 -15.42 -14.79 -10.74
CA LEU A 91 -15.89 -15.39 -9.49
C LEU A 91 -16.08 -14.38 -8.36
N TYR A 92 -15.24 -13.32 -8.31
CA TYR A 92 -15.28 -12.36 -7.22
C TYR A 92 -16.33 -11.27 -7.48
N ARG A 93 -17.60 -11.65 -7.35
CA ARG A 93 -18.77 -10.78 -7.53
C ARG A 93 -19.92 -11.25 -6.61
N PRO A 94 -20.86 -10.38 -6.23
CA PRO A 94 -21.92 -10.73 -5.26
C PRO A 94 -22.68 -12.02 -5.60
N GLY A 95 -23.03 -12.25 -6.87
CA GLY A 95 -23.75 -13.45 -7.30
C GLY A 95 -22.98 -14.75 -7.08
N PRO A 96 -21.82 -14.96 -7.73
CA PRO A 96 -21.01 -16.17 -7.55
C PRO A 96 -20.55 -16.37 -6.09
N MET A 97 -20.29 -15.27 -5.36
CA MET A 97 -19.92 -15.32 -3.94
C MET A 97 -21.07 -15.83 -3.06
N ALA A 98 -22.30 -15.35 -3.29
CA ALA A 98 -23.49 -15.81 -2.57
C ALA A 98 -23.79 -17.29 -2.84
N ALA A 99 -23.42 -17.80 -4.03
CA ALA A 99 -23.52 -19.22 -4.41
C ALA A 99 -22.30 -20.04 -3.96
N ASN A 100 -21.36 -19.47 -3.23
CA ASN A 100 -20.12 -20.10 -2.77
C ASN A 100 -19.20 -20.66 -3.89
N MET A 101 -19.42 -20.25 -5.13
CA MET A 101 -18.68 -20.77 -6.30
C MET A 101 -17.18 -20.48 -6.27
N HIS A 102 -16.80 -19.35 -5.70
CA HIS A 102 -15.41 -18.94 -5.55
C HIS A 102 -14.61 -19.91 -4.66
N ASN A 103 -15.21 -20.37 -3.56
CA ASN A 103 -14.58 -21.37 -2.69
C ASN A 103 -14.61 -22.76 -3.34
N ASP A 104 -15.72 -23.14 -3.98
CA ASP A 104 -15.80 -24.42 -4.69
C ASP A 104 -14.77 -24.53 -5.82
N TYR A 105 -14.54 -23.44 -6.57
CA TYR A 105 -13.48 -23.38 -7.57
C TYR A 105 -12.09 -23.60 -6.94
N ALA A 106 -11.78 -22.85 -5.88
CA ALA A 106 -10.51 -22.94 -5.17
C ALA A 106 -10.29 -24.34 -4.57
N ASP A 107 -11.33 -24.94 -3.98
CA ASP A 107 -11.26 -26.26 -3.36
C ASP A 107 -11.09 -27.38 -4.37
N ARG A 108 -11.83 -27.33 -5.51
CA ARG A 108 -11.72 -28.32 -6.58
C ARG A 108 -10.38 -28.24 -7.30
N LYS A 109 -9.89 -27.02 -7.60
CA LYS A 109 -8.56 -26.81 -8.18
C LYS A 109 -7.46 -27.43 -7.32
N ASN A 110 -7.52 -27.23 -6.02
CA ASN A 110 -6.49 -27.70 -5.08
C ASN A 110 -6.77 -29.10 -4.51
N ASN A 111 -7.66 -29.88 -5.12
CA ASN A 111 -8.03 -31.24 -4.71
C ASN A 111 -8.55 -31.34 -3.26
N ARG A 112 -9.08 -30.26 -2.68
CA ARG A 112 -9.76 -30.27 -1.37
C ARG A 112 -11.20 -30.76 -1.47
N LYS A 113 -11.81 -30.62 -2.67
CA LYS A 113 -13.10 -31.21 -3.03
C LYS A 113 -12.96 -31.98 -4.36
N PRO A 114 -13.72 -33.08 -4.58
CA PRO A 114 -13.76 -33.77 -5.86
C PRO A 114 -14.37 -32.87 -6.94
N VAL A 115 -13.87 -32.97 -8.17
CA VAL A 115 -14.51 -32.35 -9.33
C VAL A 115 -15.69 -33.22 -9.73
N GLU A 116 -16.88 -32.65 -9.72
CA GLU A 116 -18.12 -33.34 -10.09
C GLU A 116 -18.71 -32.71 -11.35
N TYR A 117 -19.16 -33.56 -12.26
CA TYR A 117 -19.86 -33.19 -13.48
C TYR A 117 -21.28 -33.76 -13.41
N PHE A 118 -22.27 -32.98 -13.88
CA PHE A 118 -23.67 -33.43 -13.91
C PHE A 118 -23.90 -34.62 -14.88
N HIS A 119 -22.98 -34.79 -15.84
CA HIS A 119 -22.92 -35.93 -16.74
C HIS A 119 -21.47 -36.10 -17.24
N PRO A 120 -20.97 -37.32 -17.53
CA PRO A 120 -19.61 -37.55 -18.06
C PRO A 120 -19.30 -36.72 -19.31
N ASP A 121 -20.25 -36.52 -20.21
CA ASP A 121 -20.09 -35.73 -21.43
C ASP A 121 -19.89 -34.21 -21.13
N ALA A 122 -20.16 -33.75 -19.92
CA ALA A 122 -19.92 -32.36 -19.50
C ALA A 122 -18.45 -32.08 -19.18
N GLU A 123 -17.65 -33.12 -18.93
CA GLU A 123 -16.22 -32.95 -18.59
C GLU A 123 -15.47 -32.18 -19.67
N GLU A 124 -15.64 -32.53 -20.94
CA GLU A 124 -15.01 -31.84 -22.07
C GLU A 124 -15.31 -30.33 -22.11
N LEU A 125 -16.50 -29.94 -21.63
CA LEU A 125 -16.96 -28.54 -21.66
C LEU A 125 -16.57 -27.73 -20.45
N LEU A 126 -16.42 -28.39 -19.28
CA LEU A 126 -16.29 -27.73 -17.97
C LEU A 126 -15.00 -28.09 -17.24
N ARG A 127 -14.09 -28.87 -17.88
CA ARG A 127 -12.82 -29.27 -17.26
C ARG A 127 -11.98 -28.05 -16.85
N ASP A 128 -11.90 -27.02 -17.71
CA ASP A 128 -11.12 -25.80 -17.47
C ASP A 128 -11.63 -24.96 -16.28
N THR A 129 -12.86 -25.27 -15.83
CA THR A 129 -13.52 -24.58 -14.70
C THR A 129 -13.90 -25.54 -13.57
N TYR A 130 -13.25 -26.69 -13.52
CA TYR A 130 -13.44 -27.72 -12.48
C TYR A 130 -14.91 -28.13 -12.27
N GLY A 131 -15.65 -28.27 -13.38
CA GLY A 131 -17.08 -28.65 -13.37
C GLY A 131 -18.05 -27.51 -13.07
N LEU A 132 -17.57 -26.26 -12.95
CA LEU A 132 -18.40 -25.08 -12.64
C LEU A 132 -18.77 -24.33 -13.93
N MET A 133 -20.02 -23.94 -14.08
CA MET A 133 -20.46 -23.06 -15.17
C MET A 133 -20.30 -21.59 -14.76
N ILE A 134 -19.11 -21.02 -14.84
CA ILE A 134 -18.85 -19.63 -14.47
C ILE A 134 -19.03 -18.63 -15.64
N TYR A 135 -19.01 -19.15 -16.87
CA TYR A 135 -19.09 -18.36 -18.10
C TYR A 135 -20.40 -18.55 -18.84
N GLN A 136 -20.91 -17.49 -19.48
CA GLN A 136 -22.06 -17.55 -20.39
C GLN A 136 -21.82 -18.51 -21.55
N GLU A 137 -20.60 -18.51 -22.07
CA GLU A 137 -20.17 -19.41 -23.16
C GLU A 137 -20.19 -20.88 -22.75
N SER A 138 -19.94 -21.20 -21.48
CA SER A 138 -20.09 -22.57 -20.97
C SER A 138 -21.54 -23.04 -21.05
N VAL A 139 -22.50 -22.20 -20.68
CA VAL A 139 -23.93 -22.50 -20.81
C VAL A 139 -24.32 -22.70 -22.27
N MET A 140 -23.84 -21.85 -23.18
CA MET A 140 -24.11 -22.00 -24.62
C MET A 140 -23.58 -23.33 -25.17
N ARG A 141 -22.36 -23.71 -24.81
CA ARG A 141 -21.74 -24.99 -25.21
C ARG A 141 -22.49 -26.21 -24.65
N VAL A 142 -22.96 -26.11 -23.40
CA VAL A 142 -23.80 -27.15 -22.78
C VAL A 142 -25.12 -27.28 -23.57
N ALA A 143 -25.79 -26.16 -23.89
CA ALA A 143 -27.04 -26.21 -24.67
C ALA A 143 -26.82 -26.79 -26.08
N GLN A 144 -25.70 -26.48 -26.74
CA GLN A 144 -25.37 -27.02 -28.04
C GLN A 144 -25.11 -28.55 -27.96
N LYS A 145 -24.32 -29.03 -27.00
CA LYS A 145 -23.93 -30.41 -26.87
C LYS A 145 -25.08 -31.31 -26.38
N PHE A 146 -25.78 -30.85 -25.34
CA PHE A 146 -26.79 -31.67 -24.67
C PHE A 146 -28.19 -31.54 -25.27
N ALA A 147 -28.59 -30.33 -25.71
CA ALA A 147 -29.91 -30.10 -26.27
C ALA A 147 -29.93 -29.92 -27.80
N GLY A 148 -28.76 -30.08 -28.47
CA GLY A 148 -28.66 -29.96 -29.92
C GLY A 148 -28.92 -28.55 -30.46
N TYR A 149 -28.77 -27.52 -29.61
CA TYR A 149 -29.01 -26.15 -30.03
C TYR A 149 -28.02 -25.69 -31.10
N THR A 150 -28.54 -24.96 -32.08
CA THR A 150 -27.69 -24.14 -32.95
C THR A 150 -27.06 -22.99 -32.14
N LEU A 151 -26.02 -22.38 -32.67
CA LEU A 151 -25.38 -21.21 -32.02
C LEU A 151 -26.39 -20.08 -31.79
N ALA A 152 -27.29 -19.84 -32.73
CA ALA A 152 -28.35 -18.81 -32.62
C ALA A 152 -29.36 -19.12 -31.48
N GLN A 153 -29.74 -20.37 -31.33
CA GLN A 153 -30.63 -20.80 -30.23
C GLN A 153 -29.92 -20.69 -28.88
N ALA A 154 -28.66 -21.11 -28.79
CA ALA A 154 -27.87 -20.94 -27.57
C ALA A 154 -27.66 -19.45 -27.18
N ASP A 155 -27.51 -18.57 -28.16
CA ASP A 155 -27.44 -17.12 -27.90
C ASP A 155 -28.79 -16.54 -27.45
N ASN A 156 -29.92 -17.06 -27.96
CA ASN A 156 -31.24 -16.69 -27.48
C ASN A 156 -31.45 -17.12 -26.02
N LEU A 157 -31.05 -18.34 -25.65
CA LEU A 157 -31.03 -18.80 -24.26
C LEU A 157 -30.19 -17.83 -23.37
N ARG A 158 -28.97 -17.52 -23.80
CA ARG A 158 -28.10 -16.55 -23.10
C ARG A 158 -28.77 -15.18 -22.91
N LYS A 159 -29.45 -14.65 -23.95
CA LYS A 159 -30.19 -13.39 -23.91
C LYS A 159 -31.39 -13.47 -22.97
N ALA A 160 -32.14 -14.57 -22.97
CA ALA A 160 -33.27 -14.79 -22.08
C ALA A 160 -32.82 -14.79 -20.61
N MET A 161 -31.69 -15.47 -20.32
CA MET A 161 -31.03 -15.47 -19.03
C MET A 161 -30.66 -14.05 -18.59
N GLY A 162 -29.93 -13.31 -19.41
CA GLY A 162 -29.44 -11.97 -19.09
C GLY A 162 -30.56 -10.91 -18.86
N LYS A 163 -31.68 -11.04 -19.56
CA LYS A 163 -32.86 -10.15 -19.42
C LYS A 163 -33.80 -10.56 -18.29
N LYS A 164 -33.61 -11.72 -17.66
CA LYS A 164 -34.42 -12.28 -16.55
C LYS A 164 -35.94 -12.30 -16.87
N ILE A 165 -36.30 -12.55 -18.14
CA ILE A 165 -37.68 -12.59 -18.59
C ILE A 165 -38.24 -13.98 -18.31
N ARG A 166 -39.08 -14.12 -17.27
CA ARG A 166 -39.63 -15.44 -16.86
C ARG A 166 -40.33 -16.18 -18.01
N SER A 167 -41.16 -15.51 -18.82
CA SER A 167 -41.84 -16.12 -19.94
C SER A 167 -40.92 -16.60 -21.05
N ALA A 168 -39.77 -15.96 -21.27
CA ALA A 168 -38.76 -16.42 -22.21
C ALA A 168 -38.01 -17.64 -21.65
N MET A 169 -37.69 -17.63 -20.35
CA MET A 169 -37.03 -18.76 -19.68
C MET A 169 -37.91 -20.03 -19.67
N GLU A 170 -39.23 -19.90 -19.50
CA GLU A 170 -40.16 -21.03 -19.56
C GLU A 170 -40.19 -21.69 -20.97
N LYS A 171 -40.24 -20.87 -22.03
CA LYS A 171 -40.13 -21.36 -23.41
C LYS A 171 -38.78 -22.06 -23.68
N GLU A 172 -37.71 -21.46 -23.19
CA GLU A 172 -36.37 -22.07 -23.33
C GLU A 172 -36.29 -23.41 -22.57
N ARG A 173 -36.96 -23.54 -21.40
CA ARG A 173 -37.03 -24.79 -20.64
C ARG A 173 -37.65 -25.91 -21.45
N GLU A 174 -38.82 -25.66 -22.05
CA GLU A 174 -39.51 -26.64 -22.88
C GLU A 174 -38.65 -27.05 -24.07
N SER A 175 -38.06 -26.07 -24.77
CA SER A 175 -37.20 -26.31 -25.93
C SER A 175 -35.94 -27.10 -25.56
N PHE A 176 -35.31 -26.75 -24.43
CA PHE A 176 -34.09 -27.38 -23.95
C PHE A 176 -34.36 -28.85 -23.53
N THR A 177 -35.42 -29.09 -22.77
CA THR A 177 -35.82 -30.43 -22.34
C THR A 177 -36.11 -31.33 -23.53
N SER A 178 -36.94 -30.85 -24.46
CA SER A 178 -37.26 -31.58 -25.70
C SER A 178 -36.00 -31.83 -26.58
N GLY A 179 -35.09 -30.87 -26.62
CA GLY A 179 -33.81 -31.02 -27.30
C GLY A 179 -32.95 -32.12 -26.68
N MET A 180 -32.80 -32.14 -25.35
CA MET A 180 -32.03 -33.18 -24.64
C MET A 180 -32.63 -34.58 -24.82
N GLU A 181 -33.95 -34.70 -24.74
CA GLU A 181 -34.64 -35.97 -25.02
C GLU A 181 -34.35 -36.47 -26.43
N SER A 182 -34.36 -35.56 -27.42
CA SER A 182 -34.05 -35.89 -28.82
C SER A 182 -32.58 -36.33 -29.00
N MET A 183 -31.68 -35.88 -28.13
CA MET A 183 -30.26 -36.28 -28.08
C MET A 183 -30.04 -37.58 -27.28
N GLY A 184 -31.09 -38.18 -26.70
CA GLY A 184 -31.05 -39.45 -25.99
C GLY A 184 -30.83 -39.35 -24.47
N TYR A 185 -30.92 -38.18 -23.90
CA TYR A 185 -30.85 -37.98 -22.45
C TYR A 185 -32.24 -38.11 -21.81
N ASP A 186 -32.28 -38.55 -20.56
CA ASP A 186 -33.57 -38.69 -19.85
C ASP A 186 -34.12 -37.34 -19.37
N THR A 187 -35.47 -37.29 -19.17
CA THR A 187 -36.18 -36.07 -18.76
C THR A 187 -35.70 -35.57 -17.41
N LYS A 188 -35.34 -36.45 -16.48
CA LYS A 188 -34.88 -36.05 -15.14
C LYS A 188 -33.56 -35.28 -15.22
N LEU A 189 -32.59 -35.81 -15.96
CA LEU A 189 -31.31 -35.15 -16.22
C LEU A 189 -31.55 -33.80 -16.92
N SER A 190 -32.47 -33.74 -17.88
CA SER A 190 -32.81 -32.50 -18.60
C SER A 190 -33.31 -31.40 -17.66
N GLU A 191 -34.17 -31.75 -16.72
CA GLU A 191 -34.70 -30.84 -15.73
C GLU A 191 -33.61 -30.37 -14.73
N GLU A 192 -32.76 -31.30 -14.25
CA GLU A 192 -31.65 -31.01 -13.36
C GLU A 192 -30.66 -30.03 -14.02
N VAL A 193 -30.26 -30.30 -15.27
CA VAL A 193 -29.32 -29.44 -16.03
C VAL A 193 -29.94 -28.08 -16.29
N PHE A 194 -31.22 -28.01 -16.68
CA PHE A 194 -31.87 -26.72 -16.89
C PHE A 194 -32.04 -25.93 -15.60
N GLN A 195 -32.27 -26.58 -14.47
CA GLN A 195 -32.31 -25.94 -13.16
C GLN A 195 -30.95 -25.33 -12.81
N VAL A 196 -29.85 -26.04 -13.03
CA VAL A 196 -28.50 -25.55 -12.86
C VAL A 196 -28.27 -24.34 -13.77
N ILE A 197 -28.59 -24.43 -15.08
CA ILE A 197 -28.50 -23.32 -16.03
C ILE A 197 -29.30 -22.08 -15.53
N SER A 198 -30.52 -22.30 -15.03
CA SER A 198 -31.38 -21.22 -14.54
C SER A 198 -30.81 -20.51 -13.30
N GLN A 199 -30.18 -21.27 -12.41
CA GLN A 199 -29.48 -20.67 -11.25
C GLN A 199 -28.28 -19.85 -11.69
N PHE A 200 -27.54 -20.29 -12.70
CA PHE A 200 -26.40 -19.58 -13.27
C PHE A 200 -26.80 -18.36 -14.11
N ALA A 201 -28.05 -18.29 -14.57
CA ALA A 201 -28.55 -17.16 -15.35
C ALA A 201 -28.31 -15.80 -14.68
N ASP A 202 -28.31 -15.78 -13.36
CA ASP A 202 -28.18 -14.55 -12.58
C ASP A 202 -26.74 -14.03 -12.50
N TYR A 203 -25.73 -14.86 -12.73
CA TYR A 203 -24.33 -14.47 -12.47
C TYR A 203 -23.29 -14.99 -13.48
N ALA A 204 -23.69 -15.70 -14.53
CA ALA A 204 -22.77 -16.12 -15.59
C ALA A 204 -22.07 -14.90 -16.23
N PHE A 205 -20.76 -14.98 -16.39
CA PHE A 205 -19.94 -13.88 -16.88
C PHE A 205 -19.51 -14.08 -18.32
N ASN A 206 -19.35 -13.00 -19.07
CA ASN A 206 -18.81 -13.09 -20.41
C ASN A 206 -17.34 -13.51 -20.37
N LYS A 207 -16.96 -14.61 -21.03
CA LYS A 207 -15.61 -15.17 -21.00
C LYS A 207 -14.59 -14.22 -21.63
N SER A 208 -14.93 -13.60 -22.76
CA SER A 208 -14.04 -12.66 -23.44
C SER A 208 -13.71 -11.44 -22.58
N HIS A 209 -14.72 -10.90 -21.85
CA HIS A 209 -14.50 -9.81 -20.93
C HIS A 209 -13.60 -10.22 -19.75
N SER A 210 -13.84 -11.42 -19.19
CA SER A 210 -13.01 -11.98 -18.12
C SER A 210 -11.55 -12.14 -18.53
N TYR A 211 -11.31 -12.64 -19.72
CA TYR A 211 -9.97 -12.83 -20.26
C TYR A 211 -9.28 -11.50 -20.56
N GLY A 212 -9.98 -10.50 -21.13
CA GLY A 212 -9.43 -9.17 -21.37
C GLY A 212 -9.01 -8.47 -20.07
N TYR A 213 -9.86 -8.48 -19.06
CA TYR A 213 -9.54 -7.93 -17.75
C TYR A 213 -8.51 -8.77 -16.98
N GLY A 214 -8.57 -10.08 -17.13
CA GLY A 214 -7.55 -11.01 -16.61
C GLY A 214 -6.16 -10.71 -17.20
N LEU A 215 -6.09 -10.35 -18.49
CA LEU A 215 -4.83 -9.99 -19.13
C LEU A 215 -4.25 -8.70 -18.53
N VAL A 216 -5.05 -7.65 -18.34
CA VAL A 216 -4.60 -6.42 -17.68
C VAL A 216 -4.16 -6.71 -16.24
N ALA A 217 -4.90 -7.55 -15.50
CA ALA A 217 -4.50 -7.97 -14.16
C ALA A 217 -3.15 -8.70 -14.17
N TYR A 218 -2.96 -9.64 -15.10
CA TYR A 218 -1.72 -10.37 -15.27
C TYR A 218 -0.54 -9.46 -15.66
N GLN A 219 -0.74 -8.55 -16.61
CA GLN A 219 0.27 -7.56 -17.03
C GLN A 219 0.72 -6.70 -15.86
N THR A 220 -0.23 -6.20 -15.04
CA THR A 220 0.10 -5.42 -13.85
C THR A 220 0.81 -6.24 -12.77
N ALA A 221 0.45 -7.50 -12.59
CA ALA A 221 1.14 -8.42 -11.68
C ALA A 221 2.56 -8.74 -12.17
N PHE A 222 2.74 -8.97 -13.47
CA PHE A 222 4.05 -9.21 -14.09
C PHE A 222 4.98 -8.01 -13.90
N LEU A 223 4.49 -6.79 -14.18
CA LEU A 223 5.28 -5.58 -13.98
C LEU A 223 5.67 -5.41 -12.51
N LYS A 224 4.76 -5.65 -11.58
CA LYS A 224 5.04 -5.60 -10.15
C LYS A 224 6.08 -6.66 -9.73
N ALA A 225 5.99 -7.88 -10.25
CA ALA A 225 6.89 -8.97 -9.91
C ALA A 225 8.31 -8.73 -10.45
N HIS A 226 8.46 -8.27 -11.69
CA HIS A 226 9.74 -8.17 -12.38
C HIS A 226 10.40 -6.79 -12.29
N TYR A 227 9.59 -5.73 -12.25
CA TYR A 227 10.04 -4.32 -12.25
C TYR A 227 9.38 -3.53 -11.12
N PRO A 228 9.50 -3.97 -9.85
CA PRO A 228 8.75 -3.42 -8.73
C PRO A 228 8.96 -1.91 -8.54
N VAL A 229 10.18 -1.41 -8.72
CA VAL A 229 10.51 0.01 -8.50
C VAL A 229 9.82 0.89 -9.55
N GLN A 230 9.89 0.48 -10.83
CA GLN A 230 9.27 1.21 -11.94
C GLN A 230 7.75 1.16 -11.85
N TYR A 231 7.21 -0.03 -11.59
CA TYR A 231 5.77 -0.23 -11.47
C TYR A 231 5.16 0.58 -10.30
N MET A 232 5.79 0.54 -9.13
CA MET A 232 5.31 1.32 -7.98
C MET A 232 5.46 2.82 -8.18
N ALA A 233 6.51 3.29 -8.88
CA ALA A 233 6.65 4.70 -9.23
C ALA A 233 5.53 5.18 -10.17
N ALA A 234 5.21 4.41 -11.22
CA ALA A 234 4.09 4.69 -12.12
C ALA A 234 2.74 4.65 -11.38
N LEU A 235 2.53 3.65 -10.53
CA LEU A 235 1.32 3.50 -9.74
C LEU A 235 1.11 4.68 -8.79
N MET A 236 2.14 5.11 -8.07
CA MET A 236 2.10 6.28 -7.18
C MET A 236 1.85 7.57 -7.97
N THR A 237 2.42 7.70 -9.16
CA THR A 237 2.14 8.82 -10.08
C THR A 237 0.66 8.88 -10.45
N SER A 238 0.04 7.75 -10.73
CA SER A 238 -1.36 7.66 -11.16
C SER A 238 -2.38 8.11 -10.10
N VAL A 239 -1.99 8.13 -8.82
CA VAL A 239 -2.84 8.59 -7.70
C VAL A 239 -2.48 9.98 -7.18
N LYS A 240 -1.50 10.65 -7.82
CA LYS A 240 -1.11 12.02 -7.51
C LYS A 240 -2.32 12.96 -7.51
N GLY A 241 -2.49 13.74 -6.45
CA GLY A 241 -3.61 14.70 -6.32
C GLY A 241 -4.99 14.08 -6.05
N ARG A 242 -5.09 12.76 -5.88
CA ARG A 242 -6.32 12.05 -5.49
C ARG A 242 -6.48 11.97 -3.96
N LYS A 243 -7.36 11.08 -3.49
CA LYS A 243 -7.56 10.87 -2.07
C LYS A 243 -6.26 10.44 -1.38
N LYS A 244 -6.03 10.97 -0.18
CA LYS A 244 -4.82 10.67 0.60
C LYS A 244 -4.68 9.18 0.94
N GLU A 245 -5.82 8.47 1.05
CA GLU A 245 -5.85 7.05 1.39
C GLU A 245 -5.19 6.18 0.32
N ASP A 246 -5.41 6.49 -0.98
CA ASP A 246 -4.83 5.72 -2.09
C ASP A 246 -3.29 5.78 -2.08
N SER A 247 -2.74 6.98 -1.86
CA SER A 247 -1.27 7.17 -1.77
C SER A 247 -0.67 6.44 -0.57
N ALA A 248 -1.41 6.36 0.55
CA ALA A 248 -0.96 5.68 1.75
C ALA A 248 -0.78 4.18 1.55
N ILE A 249 -1.77 3.53 0.91
CA ILE A 249 -1.75 2.10 0.64
C ILE A 249 -0.51 1.73 -0.18
N TYR A 250 -0.20 2.51 -1.23
CA TYR A 250 0.94 2.21 -2.10
C TYR A 250 2.30 2.55 -1.46
N LEU A 251 2.38 3.58 -0.61
CA LEU A 251 3.58 3.85 0.18
C LEU A 251 3.88 2.73 1.19
N ASN A 252 2.84 2.22 1.86
CA ASN A 252 2.99 1.09 2.76
C ASN A 252 3.38 -0.18 2.00
N GLU A 253 2.82 -0.38 0.81
CA GLU A 253 3.22 -1.50 -0.06
C GLU A 253 4.69 -1.40 -0.47
N CYS A 254 5.19 -0.21 -0.82
CA CYS A 254 6.63 0.00 -1.08
C CYS A 254 7.47 -0.43 0.12
N ARG A 255 7.08 -0.02 1.34
CA ARG A 255 7.80 -0.42 2.57
C ARG A 255 7.76 -1.93 2.79
N HIS A 256 6.59 -2.56 2.59
CA HIS A 256 6.44 -4.02 2.70
C HIS A 256 7.33 -4.77 1.70
N MET A 257 7.46 -4.24 0.49
CA MET A 257 8.35 -4.77 -0.55
C MET A 257 9.84 -4.45 -0.31
N GLY A 258 10.19 -3.72 0.76
CA GLY A 258 11.56 -3.27 1.03
C GLY A 258 12.06 -2.18 0.08
N LEU A 259 11.16 -1.47 -0.60
CA LEU A 259 11.47 -0.36 -1.49
C LEU A 259 11.52 0.94 -0.69
N GLU A 260 12.66 1.62 -0.71
CA GLU A 260 12.81 2.96 -0.14
C GLU A 260 12.07 3.98 -1.02
N VAL A 261 11.27 4.84 -0.39
CA VAL A 261 10.73 6.05 -1.02
C VAL A 261 11.47 7.24 -0.41
N ALA A 262 12.24 7.94 -1.22
CA ALA A 262 13.05 9.08 -0.79
C ALA A 262 12.27 10.39 -0.87
N VAL A 263 12.59 11.33 0.01
CA VAL A 263 12.07 12.71 -0.07
C VAL A 263 12.41 13.34 -1.42
N PRO A 264 11.62 14.32 -1.90
CA PRO A 264 11.95 15.05 -3.12
C PRO A 264 13.27 15.81 -2.96
N ASP A 265 13.99 15.99 -4.05
CA ASP A 265 15.25 16.73 -4.09
C ASP A 265 15.31 17.56 -5.39
N VAL A 266 15.58 18.85 -5.28
CA VAL A 266 15.62 19.76 -6.44
C VAL A 266 16.65 19.36 -7.50
N ASN A 267 17.70 18.65 -7.09
CA ASN A 267 18.79 18.21 -7.99
C ASN A 267 18.54 16.86 -8.64
N THR A 268 17.71 15.99 -8.05
CA THR A 268 17.53 14.62 -8.57
C THR A 268 16.08 14.27 -8.93
N ALA A 269 15.08 14.85 -8.22
CA ALA A 269 13.69 14.53 -8.43
C ALA A 269 13.20 14.97 -9.82
N GLN A 270 12.28 14.20 -10.38
CA GLN A 270 11.60 14.50 -11.64
C GLN A 270 10.21 15.09 -11.38
N MET A 271 9.47 15.36 -12.47
CA MET A 271 8.08 15.82 -12.40
C MET A 271 7.22 14.88 -11.55
N ASN A 272 7.27 13.59 -11.85
CA ASN A 272 6.53 12.50 -11.23
C ASN A 272 7.45 11.64 -10.35
N TYR A 273 6.89 10.64 -9.65
CA TYR A 273 7.69 9.62 -8.96
C TYR A 273 8.62 8.93 -9.95
N TYR A 274 9.89 8.80 -9.57
CA TYR A 274 10.91 8.31 -10.49
C TYR A 274 11.82 7.26 -9.82
N PRO A 275 12.13 6.14 -10.51
CA PRO A 275 13.03 5.11 -10.01
C PRO A 275 14.48 5.57 -10.08
N ASP A 276 15.14 5.69 -8.93
CA ASP A 276 16.59 5.93 -8.83
C ASP A 276 17.33 4.60 -8.65
N ILE A 277 17.82 4.05 -9.76
CA ILE A 277 18.51 2.75 -9.81
C ILE A 277 20.03 2.94 -9.83
N LYS A 278 20.52 4.14 -10.21
CA LYS A 278 21.93 4.37 -10.56
C LYS A 278 22.74 5.08 -9.48
N SER A 279 22.18 5.41 -8.34
CA SER A 279 22.88 6.15 -7.27
C SER A 279 23.91 5.30 -6.50
N GLY A 280 24.95 4.82 -7.17
CA GLY A 280 26.11 4.19 -6.54
C GLY A 280 25.80 2.86 -5.82
N ASN A 281 26.40 2.63 -4.65
CA ASN A 281 26.24 1.40 -3.84
C ASN A 281 24.90 1.31 -3.06
N ARG A 282 23.89 2.12 -3.37
CA ARG A 282 22.59 2.11 -2.69
C ARG A 282 21.61 1.16 -3.39
N SER A 283 20.71 0.58 -2.60
CA SER A 283 19.58 -0.20 -3.12
C SER A 283 18.69 0.70 -4.01
N PRO A 284 18.04 0.15 -5.05
CA PRO A 284 17.09 0.88 -5.87
C PRO A 284 15.99 1.51 -5.01
N ARG A 285 15.63 2.77 -5.31
CA ARG A 285 14.63 3.53 -4.56
C ARG A 285 13.73 4.33 -5.48
N ILE A 286 12.60 4.81 -4.97
CA ILE A 286 11.68 5.71 -5.66
C ILE A 286 11.89 7.12 -5.11
N VAL A 287 12.22 8.09 -5.97
CA VAL A 287 12.30 9.50 -5.58
C VAL A 287 10.91 10.13 -5.71
N TYR A 288 10.51 10.89 -4.69
CA TYR A 288 9.23 11.59 -4.66
C TYR A 288 9.17 12.67 -5.75
N GLY A 289 8.09 12.68 -6.55
CA GLY A 289 7.93 13.64 -7.64
C GLY A 289 7.68 15.07 -7.15
N LEU A 290 8.36 16.06 -7.74
CA LEU A 290 8.21 17.46 -7.33
C LEU A 290 6.79 17.99 -7.49
N SER A 291 6.06 17.57 -8.52
CA SER A 291 4.68 18.01 -8.75
C SER A 291 3.64 17.30 -7.85
N ALA A 292 4.06 16.28 -7.08
CA ALA A 292 3.22 15.66 -6.07
C ALA A 292 3.27 16.42 -4.73
N ILE A 293 4.18 17.39 -4.58
CA ILE A 293 4.27 18.28 -3.42
C ILE A 293 3.10 19.26 -3.46
N ARG A 294 2.40 19.39 -2.35
CA ARG A 294 1.28 20.34 -2.22
C ARG A 294 1.76 21.78 -2.53
N ASN A 295 0.97 22.54 -3.26
CA ASN A 295 1.26 23.92 -3.69
C ASN A 295 2.41 24.07 -4.72
N VAL A 296 2.95 22.99 -5.26
CA VAL A 296 3.96 23.02 -6.31
C VAL A 296 3.32 22.59 -7.62
N GLY A 297 3.11 23.53 -8.54
CA GLY A 297 2.46 23.29 -9.83
C GLY A 297 3.42 22.72 -10.89
N GLU A 298 2.89 21.95 -11.83
CA GLU A 298 3.68 21.33 -12.91
C GLU A 298 4.46 22.35 -13.76
N GLY A 299 3.91 23.55 -13.98
CA GLY A 299 4.62 24.61 -14.73
C GLY A 299 5.90 25.06 -14.00
N ILE A 300 5.84 25.23 -12.68
CA ILE A 300 7.01 25.57 -11.85
C ILE A 300 8.05 24.45 -11.92
N VAL A 301 7.61 23.21 -11.78
CA VAL A 301 8.51 22.04 -11.82
C VAL A 301 9.17 21.89 -13.18
N SER A 302 8.44 22.12 -14.27
CA SER A 302 8.99 22.07 -15.63
C SER A 302 10.12 23.09 -15.84
N LEU A 303 9.93 24.33 -15.38
CA LEU A 303 10.96 25.37 -15.45
C LEU A 303 12.19 25.01 -14.60
N LEU A 304 11.98 24.50 -13.39
CA LEU A 304 13.06 24.08 -12.49
C LEU A 304 13.89 22.95 -13.11
N ILE A 305 13.23 21.91 -13.63
CA ILE A 305 13.90 20.76 -14.26
C ILE A 305 14.64 21.21 -15.54
N SER A 306 14.05 22.08 -16.34
CA SER A 306 14.69 22.61 -17.54
C SER A 306 15.98 23.37 -17.22
N GLU A 307 15.95 24.25 -16.19
CA GLU A 307 17.13 24.98 -15.73
C GLU A 307 18.24 24.03 -15.25
N ARG A 308 17.88 23.09 -14.39
CA ARG A 308 18.82 22.09 -13.88
C ARG A 308 19.47 21.25 -14.98
N ASN A 309 18.68 20.82 -15.97
CA ASN A 309 19.17 19.98 -17.05
C ASN A 309 20.08 20.75 -18.02
N SER A 310 19.84 22.05 -18.20
CA SER A 310 20.62 22.90 -19.09
C SER A 310 21.95 23.37 -18.48
N ASN A 311 21.93 23.70 -17.18
CA ASN A 311 23.04 24.39 -16.53
C ASN A 311 23.64 23.59 -15.33
N GLY A 312 23.24 22.34 -15.13
CA GLY A 312 23.73 21.45 -14.09
C GLY A 312 23.02 21.62 -12.73
N PRO A 313 23.38 20.78 -11.75
CA PRO A 313 22.77 20.79 -10.41
C PRO A 313 22.97 22.14 -9.73
N PHE A 314 22.05 22.48 -8.82
CA PHE A 314 22.15 23.65 -7.95
C PHE A 314 23.16 23.39 -6.83
N VAL A 315 24.03 24.36 -6.57
CA VAL A 315 25.10 24.25 -5.57
C VAL A 315 24.58 24.55 -4.18
N ASP A 316 23.82 25.64 -4.04
CA ASP A 316 23.19 26.08 -2.80
C ASP A 316 21.85 26.80 -3.09
N PHE A 317 21.19 27.32 -2.06
CA PHE A 317 19.91 27.99 -2.21
C PHE A 317 20.03 29.35 -2.92
N TYR A 318 21.16 30.03 -2.83
CA TYR A 318 21.39 31.31 -3.53
C TYR A 318 21.56 31.06 -5.02
N ASP A 319 22.39 30.08 -5.42
CA ASP A 319 22.56 29.65 -6.81
C ASP A 319 21.21 29.24 -7.43
N PHE A 320 20.39 28.50 -6.65
CA PHE A 320 19.02 28.16 -7.06
C PHE A 320 18.20 29.42 -7.36
N CYS A 321 18.16 30.39 -6.42
CA CYS A 321 17.38 31.63 -6.58
C CYS A 321 17.89 32.48 -7.75
N GLU A 322 19.19 32.51 -8.00
CA GLU A 322 19.78 33.29 -9.09
C GLU A 322 19.54 32.69 -10.48
N ARG A 323 19.41 31.37 -10.58
CA ARG A 323 19.32 30.67 -11.86
C ARG A 323 17.90 30.41 -12.35
N VAL A 324 16.99 30.03 -11.45
CA VAL A 324 15.64 29.64 -11.86
C VAL A 324 14.83 30.81 -12.41
N ASP A 325 13.83 30.53 -13.25
CA ASP A 325 12.88 31.53 -13.72
C ASP A 325 12.16 32.22 -12.57
N LEU A 326 11.86 33.52 -12.70
CA LEU A 326 11.17 34.31 -11.66
C LEU A 326 9.81 33.72 -11.26
N GLN A 327 9.14 32.98 -12.14
CA GLN A 327 7.89 32.29 -11.85
C GLN A 327 8.09 31.17 -10.82
N VAL A 328 9.28 30.55 -10.78
CA VAL A 328 9.65 29.52 -9.79
C VAL A 328 9.80 30.13 -8.39
N LEU A 329 10.23 31.38 -8.28
CA LEU A 329 10.41 32.11 -7.03
C LEU A 329 9.08 32.51 -6.36
N ASN A 330 8.02 31.78 -6.56
CA ASN A 330 6.75 31.95 -5.89
C ASN A 330 6.87 31.52 -4.42
N ARG A 331 6.59 32.43 -3.47
CA ARG A 331 6.75 32.21 -2.02
C ARG A 331 6.07 30.93 -1.54
N ARG A 332 4.83 30.65 -1.99
CA ARG A 332 4.10 29.43 -1.61
C ARG A 332 4.77 28.15 -2.08
N ALA A 333 5.29 28.18 -3.31
CA ALA A 333 5.97 27.00 -3.87
C ALA A 333 7.30 26.76 -3.18
N ILE A 334 8.10 27.82 -2.95
CA ILE A 334 9.39 27.72 -2.24
C ILE A 334 9.19 27.26 -0.80
N GLU A 335 8.23 27.82 -0.06
CA GLU A 335 7.88 27.36 1.29
C GLU A 335 7.51 25.86 1.29
N ALA A 336 6.70 25.43 0.33
CA ALA A 336 6.31 24.03 0.23
C ALA A 336 7.50 23.11 -0.10
N LEU A 337 8.39 23.52 -0.99
CA LEU A 337 9.63 22.79 -1.30
C LEU A 337 10.56 22.69 -0.08
N ILE A 338 10.73 23.77 0.70
CA ILE A 338 11.53 23.74 1.93
C ILE A 338 10.92 22.79 2.94
N LYS A 339 9.62 22.92 3.24
CA LYS A 339 8.90 22.03 4.18
C LYS A 339 8.94 20.56 3.77
N ALA A 340 8.90 20.29 2.46
CA ALA A 340 9.01 18.93 1.90
C ALA A 340 10.44 18.36 1.97
N GLY A 341 11.45 19.16 2.27
CA GLY A 341 12.85 18.73 2.29
C GLY A 341 13.54 18.74 0.94
N ALA A 342 12.95 19.39 -0.08
CA ALA A 342 13.49 19.38 -1.43
C ALA A 342 14.86 20.09 -1.58
N PHE A 343 15.26 20.88 -0.60
CA PHE A 343 16.54 21.59 -0.55
C PHE A 343 17.56 20.99 0.42
N ASP A 344 17.25 19.85 1.06
CA ASP A 344 18.14 19.25 2.08
C ASP A 344 19.53 18.92 1.52
N SER A 345 19.64 18.58 0.24
CA SER A 345 20.92 18.30 -0.44
C SER A 345 21.81 19.53 -0.66
N LEU A 346 21.26 20.73 -0.51
CA LEU A 346 21.99 21.99 -0.70
C LEU A 346 22.76 22.46 0.57
N GLY A 347 22.75 21.66 1.63
CA GLY A 347 23.53 21.93 2.85
C GLY A 347 22.95 22.97 3.81
N HIS A 348 21.71 23.40 3.61
CA HIS A 348 21.01 24.32 4.50
C HIS A 348 19.92 23.61 5.30
N THR A 349 19.71 24.06 6.54
CA THR A 349 18.65 23.54 7.40
C THR A 349 17.28 24.06 6.96
N ARG A 350 16.22 23.27 7.13
CA ARG A 350 14.85 23.68 6.75
C ARG A 350 14.37 24.89 7.55
N GLN A 351 14.67 24.96 8.86
CA GLN A 351 14.31 26.10 9.70
C GLN A 351 15.07 27.37 9.31
N GLY A 352 16.37 27.25 9.03
CA GLY A 352 17.18 28.34 8.54
C GLY A 352 16.67 28.92 7.23
N LEU A 353 16.34 28.05 6.27
CA LEU A 353 15.73 28.46 5.01
C LEU A 353 14.39 29.15 5.22
N LEU A 354 13.48 28.60 6.04
CA LEU A 354 12.17 29.22 6.30
C LEU A 354 12.28 30.58 6.98
N ALA A 355 13.34 30.82 7.75
CA ALA A 355 13.58 32.13 8.41
C ALA A 355 14.08 33.19 7.43
N SER A 356 14.72 32.81 6.30
CA SER A 356 15.47 33.76 5.44
C SER A 356 15.01 33.78 3.98
N TYR A 357 14.30 32.77 3.49
CA TYR A 357 13.98 32.60 2.05
C TYR A 357 13.25 33.81 1.43
N GLU A 358 12.33 34.45 2.15
CA GLU A 358 11.59 35.58 1.61
C GLU A 358 12.52 36.77 1.30
N GLN A 359 13.43 37.07 2.24
CA GLN A 359 14.40 38.18 2.07
C GLN A 359 15.39 37.87 0.93
N ILE A 360 15.84 36.59 0.83
CA ILE A 360 16.74 36.16 -0.24
C ILE A 360 16.05 36.33 -1.62
N ILE A 361 14.79 35.91 -1.72
CA ILE A 361 14.01 36.05 -2.95
C ILE A 361 13.84 37.53 -3.33
N GLU A 362 13.47 38.40 -2.35
CA GLU A 362 13.29 39.84 -2.59
C GLU A 362 14.57 40.49 -3.11
N GLN A 363 15.70 40.20 -2.46
CA GLN A 363 17.01 40.71 -2.91
C GLN A 363 17.37 40.21 -4.31
N THR A 364 17.18 38.91 -4.58
CA THR A 364 17.48 38.34 -5.88
C THR A 364 16.63 38.96 -6.98
N VAL A 365 15.32 39.09 -6.75
CA VAL A 365 14.40 39.72 -7.71
C VAL A 365 14.77 41.20 -7.96
N SER A 366 15.13 41.96 -6.90
CA SER A 366 15.58 43.37 -7.04
C SER A 366 16.86 43.47 -7.87
N ARG A 367 17.89 42.68 -7.54
CA ARG A 367 19.16 42.63 -8.26
C ARG A 367 18.99 42.27 -9.76
N ARG A 368 18.14 41.31 -10.08
CA ARG A 368 17.85 40.94 -11.49
C ARG A 368 17.18 42.06 -12.26
N ARG A 369 16.20 42.74 -11.63
CA ARG A 369 15.53 43.91 -12.23
C ARG A 369 16.49 45.07 -12.48
N GLU A 370 17.37 45.36 -11.51
CA GLU A 370 18.40 46.38 -11.66
C GLU A 370 19.35 46.10 -12.80
N LYS A 371 19.79 44.82 -12.91
CA LYS A 371 20.64 44.34 -13.98
C LYS A 371 19.96 44.42 -15.36
N GLU A 372 18.68 44.09 -15.46
CA GLU A 372 17.87 44.21 -16.69
C GLU A 372 17.70 45.70 -17.10
N MET A 373 17.63 46.63 -16.14
CA MET A 373 17.55 48.06 -16.39
C MET A 373 18.91 48.68 -16.67
N GLY A 374 19.99 47.90 -16.70
CA GLY A 374 21.35 48.40 -16.94
C GLY A 374 21.94 49.21 -15.78
N VAL A 375 21.36 49.10 -14.58
CA VAL A 375 21.90 49.74 -13.37
C VAL A 375 22.98 48.83 -12.80
N MET A 376 24.24 49.23 -12.93
CA MET A 376 25.38 48.60 -12.28
C MET A 376 25.53 49.17 -10.86
N THR A 377 25.65 48.32 -9.86
CA THR A 377 25.97 48.77 -8.51
C THR A 377 27.43 49.19 -8.40
N LEU A 378 27.76 50.13 -7.51
CA LEU A 378 29.14 50.62 -7.28
C LEU A 378 30.11 49.46 -6.94
N PHE A 379 29.58 48.32 -6.47
CA PHE A 379 30.33 47.12 -6.04
C PHE A 379 30.67 46.20 -7.24
N GLU A 380 29.89 46.21 -8.31
CA GLU A 380 30.23 45.47 -9.55
C GLU A 380 31.35 46.11 -10.37
N VAL A 381 31.67 47.37 -10.06
CA VAL A 381 32.74 48.15 -10.70
C VAL A 381 34.02 48.19 -9.87
N ALA A 382 33.97 47.69 -8.64
CA ALA A 382 35.12 47.65 -7.72
C ALA A 382 36.04 46.44 -8.04
N PRO A 383 37.38 46.55 -7.84
CA PRO A 383 38.28 45.41 -7.93
C PRO A 383 37.87 44.26 -6.98
N ASP A 384 38.12 43.00 -7.39
CA ASP A 384 37.72 41.77 -6.70
C ASP A 384 38.01 41.73 -5.17
N ASP A 385 39.03 42.39 -4.71
CA ASP A 385 39.40 42.47 -3.29
C ASP A 385 38.44 43.32 -2.45
N VAL A 386 37.65 44.22 -3.04
CA VAL A 386 36.71 45.11 -2.33
C VAL A 386 35.29 44.53 -2.38
N SER A 387 34.96 43.79 -3.41
CA SER A 387 33.63 43.16 -3.56
C SER A 387 33.36 42.07 -2.50
N GLN A 388 34.40 41.39 -1.98
CA GLN A 388 34.27 40.38 -0.92
C GLN A 388 33.98 40.96 0.48
N VAL A 389 34.26 42.26 0.69
CA VAL A 389 34.10 42.91 2.04
C VAL A 389 32.66 43.38 2.28
N PHE A 390 31.84 43.50 1.23
CA PHE A 390 30.45 43.99 1.30
C PHE A 390 29.46 43.07 0.60
N ASP A 391 29.63 41.75 0.80
CA ASP A 391 28.63 40.79 0.32
C ASP A 391 27.38 40.92 1.20
N ASP A 392 26.38 41.66 0.68
CA ASP A 392 25.11 41.99 1.37
C ASP A 392 24.15 40.76 1.31
N LYS A 393 24.72 39.56 1.34
CA LYS A 393 23.93 38.32 1.32
C LYS A 393 23.21 38.13 2.66
N VAL A 394 21.91 37.94 2.60
CA VAL A 394 21.13 37.50 3.77
C VAL A 394 21.66 36.15 4.24
N LEU A 395 22.19 36.08 5.45
CA LEU A 395 22.72 34.82 5.99
C LEU A 395 21.57 33.86 6.35
N ILE A 396 21.71 32.60 5.97
CA ILE A 396 20.81 31.52 6.37
C ILE A 396 21.27 31.02 7.75
N PRO A 397 20.44 31.15 8.82
CA PRO A 397 20.82 30.67 10.16
C PRO A 397 21.01 29.16 10.21
N GLU A 398 21.98 28.67 10.95
CA GLU A 398 22.20 27.25 11.21
C GLU A 398 21.32 26.75 12.37
N ILE A 399 20.01 26.93 12.25
CA ILE A 399 19.00 26.44 13.20
C ILE A 399 18.13 25.39 12.53
N GLU A 400 17.73 24.34 13.26
CA GLU A 400 16.90 23.28 12.69
C GLU A 400 15.71 22.98 13.60
N PHE A 401 14.60 22.59 12.99
CA PHE A 401 13.40 22.14 13.68
C PHE A 401 13.66 20.84 14.45
N GLU A 402 12.94 20.69 15.56
CA GLU A 402 12.84 19.38 16.20
C GLU A 402 12.31 18.33 15.22
N LYS A 403 12.76 17.07 15.37
CA LYS A 403 12.40 15.96 14.49
C LYS A 403 10.88 15.86 14.25
N GLN A 404 10.09 15.99 15.32
CA GLN A 404 8.63 15.87 15.23
C GLN A 404 8.02 16.98 14.34
N GLN A 405 8.48 18.22 14.47
CA GLN A 405 7.99 19.33 13.67
C GLN A 405 8.39 19.20 12.19
N ARG A 406 9.61 18.73 11.93
CA ARG A 406 10.10 18.47 10.56
C ARG A 406 9.25 17.40 9.87
N LEU A 407 8.93 16.30 10.57
CA LEU A 407 8.06 15.25 10.08
C LEU A 407 6.61 15.73 9.88
N SER A 408 6.11 16.61 10.75
CA SER A 408 4.79 17.23 10.58
C SER A 408 4.71 18.07 9.30
N PHE A 409 5.76 18.83 8.96
CA PHE A 409 5.84 19.57 7.70
C PHE A 409 5.91 18.65 6.48
N GLU A 410 6.66 17.56 6.55
CA GLU A 410 6.65 16.56 5.48
C GLU A 410 5.24 16.00 5.25
N LYS A 411 4.56 15.61 6.33
CA LYS A 411 3.18 15.11 6.24
C LYS A 411 2.21 16.17 5.68
N GLU A 412 2.39 17.44 6.03
CA GLU A 412 1.59 18.55 5.50
C GLU A 412 1.76 18.67 3.98
N MET A 413 3.00 18.61 3.47
CA MET A 413 3.35 18.84 2.07
C MET A 413 3.28 17.59 1.19
N LEU A 414 3.70 16.44 1.72
CA LEU A 414 3.77 15.17 0.99
C LEU A 414 2.57 14.26 1.30
N GLY A 415 1.75 14.61 2.29
CA GLY A 415 0.60 13.81 2.72
C GLY A 415 0.96 12.69 3.70
N ARG A 416 2.24 12.33 3.85
CA ARG A 416 2.76 11.24 4.70
C ARG A 416 4.17 11.55 5.21
N TYR A 417 4.61 10.78 6.22
CA TYR A 417 5.99 10.77 6.70
C TYR A 417 6.86 9.96 5.72
N ILE A 418 7.86 10.56 5.12
CA ILE A 418 8.74 9.96 4.11
C ILE A 418 10.14 9.73 4.65
N SER A 419 10.81 10.76 5.18
CA SER A 419 12.22 10.68 5.62
C SER A 419 12.41 9.78 6.83
N ASP A 420 11.43 9.76 7.72
CA ASP A 420 11.44 8.96 8.95
C ASP A 420 10.00 8.78 9.48
N HIS A 421 9.82 7.90 10.45
CA HIS A 421 8.52 7.71 11.10
C HIS A 421 8.56 8.25 12.53
N PRO A 422 7.47 8.93 13.03
CA PRO A 422 7.44 9.44 14.39
C PRO A 422 7.64 8.39 15.49
N LEU A 423 7.34 7.12 15.18
CA LEU A 423 7.54 5.98 16.09
C LEU A 423 8.97 5.42 16.06
N ARG A 424 9.83 5.89 15.16
CA ARG A 424 11.22 5.43 15.13
C ARG A 424 11.96 5.92 16.36
N GLY A 425 12.50 4.98 17.14
CA GLY A 425 13.06 5.20 18.47
C GLY A 425 12.12 4.83 19.62
N TYR A 426 10.89 4.40 19.30
CA TYR A 426 9.93 3.86 20.26
C TYR A 426 9.69 2.35 20.08
N GLU A 427 10.38 1.70 19.12
CA GLU A 427 10.16 0.29 18.76
C GLU A 427 10.31 -0.63 19.98
N GLY A 428 11.32 -0.39 20.82
CA GLY A 428 11.53 -1.16 22.04
C GLY A 428 10.39 -1.00 23.03
N THR A 429 9.88 0.22 23.21
CA THR A 429 8.73 0.48 24.10
C THR A 429 7.44 -0.12 23.54
N LEU A 430 7.22 -0.01 22.22
CA LEU A 430 6.06 -0.60 21.56
C LEU A 430 6.04 -2.13 21.72
N ARG A 431 7.16 -2.80 21.47
CA ARG A 431 7.28 -4.27 21.65
C ARG A 431 7.03 -4.72 23.08
N ARG A 432 7.43 -3.91 24.08
CA ARG A 432 7.22 -4.24 25.50
C ARG A 432 5.80 -3.98 25.98
N LYS A 433 5.17 -2.90 25.52
CA LYS A 433 3.89 -2.40 26.05
C LYS A 433 2.68 -2.76 25.21
N CYS A 434 2.85 -3.11 23.95
CA CYS A 434 1.75 -3.39 23.03
C CYS A 434 1.60 -4.90 22.80
N ASP A 435 0.34 -5.34 22.67
CA ASP A 435 -0.02 -6.74 22.49
C ASP A 435 -0.09 -7.11 21.00
N ALA A 436 -0.34 -6.13 20.13
CA ALA A 436 -0.46 -6.32 18.69
C ALA A 436 -0.08 -5.06 17.90
N THR A 437 0.25 -5.24 16.63
CA THR A 437 0.36 -4.18 15.62
C THR A 437 -1.00 -3.92 14.97
N SER A 438 -1.13 -2.82 14.22
CA SER A 438 -2.35 -2.48 13.48
C SER A 438 -2.84 -3.61 12.57
N GLN A 439 -1.92 -4.30 11.89
CA GLN A 439 -2.24 -5.47 11.07
C GLN A 439 -2.55 -6.71 11.89
N GLY A 440 -1.83 -6.91 13.00
CA GLY A 440 -2.01 -8.06 13.90
C GLY A 440 -3.40 -8.13 14.55
N VAL A 441 -4.08 -6.99 14.72
CA VAL A 441 -5.44 -6.93 15.29
C VAL A 441 -6.45 -7.77 14.50
N SER A 442 -6.27 -7.90 13.19
CA SER A 442 -7.16 -8.67 12.33
C SER A 442 -7.18 -10.18 12.65
N SER A 443 -6.15 -10.71 13.30
CA SER A 443 -6.02 -12.11 13.69
C SER A 443 -6.54 -12.42 15.10
N LEU A 444 -6.92 -11.38 15.88
CA LEU A 444 -7.36 -11.53 17.28
C LEU A 444 -8.87 -11.72 17.38
N ASP A 445 -9.32 -12.28 18.51
CA ASP A 445 -10.73 -12.56 18.76
C ASP A 445 -11.55 -11.29 19.01
N GLU A 446 -12.83 -11.30 18.58
CA GLU A 446 -13.76 -10.20 18.86
C GLU A 446 -13.95 -10.03 20.38
N GLY A 447 -13.92 -8.77 20.81
CA GLY A 447 -14.09 -8.43 22.23
C GLY A 447 -12.83 -8.56 23.08
N GLN A 448 -11.72 -9.06 22.56
CA GLN A 448 -10.44 -9.12 23.27
C GLN A 448 -9.95 -7.70 23.59
N VAL A 449 -9.47 -7.49 24.82
CA VAL A 449 -8.86 -6.22 25.24
C VAL A 449 -7.38 -6.28 24.94
N ILE A 450 -6.89 -5.30 24.19
CA ILE A 450 -5.50 -5.23 23.73
C ILE A 450 -4.94 -3.81 23.85
N LYS A 451 -3.62 -3.71 23.82
CA LYS A 451 -2.87 -2.47 23.68
C LYS A 451 -2.23 -2.40 22.30
N VAL A 452 -2.49 -1.32 21.58
CA VAL A 452 -1.88 -1.03 20.28
C VAL A 452 -1.25 0.35 20.34
N GLY A 453 -0.01 0.45 19.89
CA GLY A 453 0.72 1.72 19.85
C GLY A 453 0.78 2.28 18.44
N GLY A 454 0.71 3.60 18.32
CA GLY A 454 0.72 4.27 17.04
C GLY A 454 0.79 5.78 17.17
N VAL A 455 0.81 6.45 16.01
CA VAL A 455 0.66 7.91 15.91
C VAL A 455 -0.77 8.22 15.48
N ILE A 456 -1.42 9.16 16.13
CA ILE A 456 -2.74 9.63 15.72
C ILE A 456 -2.58 10.45 14.43
N THR A 457 -3.08 9.92 13.31
CA THR A 457 -2.98 10.58 12.00
C THR A 457 -4.17 11.48 11.72
N GLU A 458 -5.35 11.11 12.22
CA GLU A 458 -6.60 11.85 12.02
C GLU A 458 -7.49 11.78 13.27
N VAL A 459 -8.21 12.87 13.54
CA VAL A 459 -9.18 12.96 14.64
C VAL A 459 -10.48 13.55 14.12
N ASN A 460 -11.48 12.71 13.94
CA ASN A 460 -12.83 13.09 13.50
C ASN A 460 -13.79 13.13 14.68
N LYS A 461 -14.10 14.34 15.19
CA LYS A 461 -15.05 14.53 16.28
C LYS A 461 -16.48 14.66 15.74
N LYS A 462 -17.42 13.90 16.30
CA LYS A 462 -18.83 13.91 15.92
C LYS A 462 -19.70 14.02 17.17
N GLN A 463 -20.84 14.70 17.04
CA GLN A 463 -21.89 14.67 18.06
C GLN A 463 -22.86 13.53 17.76
N THR A 464 -23.23 12.77 18.78
CA THR A 464 -24.29 11.76 18.70
C THR A 464 -25.65 12.43 18.59
N GLN A 465 -26.70 11.68 18.21
CA GLN A 465 -28.08 12.19 18.19
C GLN A 465 -28.57 12.71 19.55
N ARG A 466 -27.90 12.33 20.65
CA ARG A 466 -28.18 12.78 22.02
C ARG A 466 -27.37 14.01 22.42
N GLY A 467 -26.54 14.56 21.53
CA GLY A 467 -25.69 15.73 21.79
C GLY A 467 -24.34 15.41 22.44
N ASP A 468 -24.07 14.14 22.71
CA ASP A 468 -22.81 13.71 23.32
C ASP A 468 -21.66 13.71 22.29
N LEU A 469 -20.44 14.02 22.77
CA LEU A 469 -19.24 14.05 21.92
C LEU A 469 -18.60 12.65 21.83
N MET A 470 -18.35 12.18 20.63
CA MET A 470 -17.55 11.00 20.31
C MET A 470 -16.47 11.34 19.28
N ALA A 471 -15.45 10.52 19.15
CA ALA A 471 -14.44 10.68 18.11
C ALA A 471 -14.13 9.35 17.43
N THR A 472 -13.76 9.43 16.17
CA THR A 472 -13.06 8.37 15.45
C THR A 472 -11.66 8.88 15.18
N ILE A 473 -10.65 8.12 15.58
CA ILE A 473 -9.25 8.44 15.29
C ILE A 473 -8.65 7.37 14.40
N SER A 474 -7.75 7.77 13.54
CA SER A 474 -6.90 6.87 12.79
C SER A 474 -5.55 6.74 13.49
N LEU A 475 -5.15 5.52 13.79
CA LEU A 475 -3.90 5.19 14.49
C LEU A 475 -2.97 4.46 13.52
N GLU A 476 -1.86 5.11 13.14
CA GLU A 476 -0.84 4.58 12.23
C GLU A 476 0.35 4.05 13.03
N ASP A 477 0.75 2.82 12.76
CA ASP A 477 2.00 2.25 13.26
C ASP A 477 3.00 1.98 12.10
N LEU A 478 4.04 1.20 12.34
CA LEU A 478 5.04 0.87 11.32
C LEU A 478 4.55 -0.11 10.26
N GLU A 479 3.44 -0.83 10.53
CA GLU A 479 2.90 -1.86 9.65
C GLU A 479 1.65 -1.41 8.89
N GLY A 480 0.88 -0.46 9.45
CA GLY A 480 -0.36 -0.01 8.83
C GLY A 480 -1.13 1.01 9.64
N GLU A 481 -2.41 1.10 9.37
CA GLU A 481 -3.33 2.04 10.00
C GLU A 481 -4.59 1.29 10.50
N ILE A 482 -5.09 1.63 11.68
CA ILE A 482 -6.30 1.06 12.26
C ILE A 482 -7.23 2.15 12.77
N GLU A 483 -8.52 1.96 12.55
CA GLU A 483 -9.57 2.85 13.05
C GLU A 483 -9.84 2.57 14.54
N VAL A 484 -9.86 3.63 15.36
CA VAL A 484 -10.18 3.55 16.78
C VAL A 484 -11.38 4.42 17.08
N ILE A 485 -12.43 3.81 17.64
CA ILE A 485 -13.67 4.50 18.01
C ILE A 485 -13.60 4.89 19.47
N VAL A 486 -13.74 6.17 19.75
CA VAL A 486 -13.73 6.76 21.10
C VAL A 486 -15.15 7.21 21.44
N PHE A 487 -15.89 6.35 22.15
CA PHE A 487 -17.25 6.67 22.58
C PHE A 487 -17.26 7.71 23.71
N THR A 488 -18.41 8.30 23.96
CA THR A 488 -18.65 9.41 24.90
C THR A 488 -17.99 9.21 26.26
N LYS A 489 -18.09 8.00 26.84
CA LYS A 489 -17.50 7.72 28.17
C LYS A 489 -15.97 7.79 28.16
N ALA A 490 -15.33 7.22 27.14
CA ALA A 490 -13.89 7.29 26.96
C ALA A 490 -13.48 8.71 26.55
N MET A 491 -14.26 9.38 25.67
CA MET A 491 -13.97 10.74 25.20
C MET A 491 -13.88 11.75 26.35
N ALA A 492 -14.69 11.63 27.38
CA ALA A 492 -14.62 12.49 28.57
C ALA A 492 -13.29 12.37 29.31
N GLN A 493 -12.64 11.20 29.28
CA GLN A 493 -11.38 10.92 29.97
C GLN A 493 -10.15 11.19 29.10
N VAL A 494 -10.20 10.80 27.82
CA VAL A 494 -9.02 10.83 26.93
C VAL A 494 -9.06 11.93 25.87
N GLY A 495 -10.17 12.67 25.74
CA GLY A 495 -10.37 13.63 24.66
C GLY A 495 -9.29 14.74 24.55
N HIS A 496 -8.65 15.10 25.67
CA HIS A 496 -7.55 16.07 25.72
C HIS A 496 -6.22 15.51 25.16
N LYS A 497 -6.07 14.18 25.11
CA LYS A 497 -4.89 13.50 24.56
C LYS A 497 -5.01 13.24 23.05
N LEU A 498 -6.21 13.39 22.48
CA LEU A 498 -6.46 13.13 21.06
C LEU A 498 -6.07 14.37 20.23
N ALA A 499 -4.81 14.40 19.82
CA ALA A 499 -4.29 15.37 18.85
C ALA A 499 -3.50 14.64 17.76
N THR A 500 -3.54 15.19 16.54
CA THR A 500 -2.76 14.65 15.41
C THR A 500 -1.27 14.71 15.70
N ASP A 501 -0.53 13.80 15.09
CA ASP A 501 0.94 13.66 15.19
C ASP A 501 1.48 13.33 16.59
N ARG A 502 0.59 12.87 17.49
CA ARG A 502 0.99 12.39 18.82
C ARG A 502 1.18 10.87 18.82
N PRO A 503 2.35 10.37 19.25
CA PRO A 503 2.57 8.97 19.52
C PRO A 503 1.85 8.57 20.81
N VAL A 504 0.99 7.54 20.73
CA VAL A 504 0.17 7.06 21.84
C VAL A 504 0.09 5.53 21.88
N ILE A 505 -0.26 5.00 23.05
CA ILE A 505 -0.70 3.61 23.22
C ILE A 505 -2.20 3.66 23.54
N VAL A 506 -2.98 2.98 22.73
CA VAL A 506 -4.43 2.83 22.91
C VAL A 506 -4.70 1.47 23.52
N THR A 507 -5.35 1.46 24.68
CA THR A 507 -5.95 0.26 25.24
C THR A 507 -7.40 0.21 24.79
N GLY A 508 -7.81 -0.87 24.16
CA GLY A 508 -9.16 -0.98 23.62
C GLY A 508 -9.61 -2.40 23.36
N ARG A 509 -10.86 -2.53 22.97
CA ARG A 509 -11.49 -3.81 22.64
C ARG A 509 -11.57 -3.98 21.13
N VAL A 510 -11.17 -5.15 20.63
CA VAL A 510 -11.29 -5.51 19.22
C VAL A 510 -12.76 -5.58 18.82
N ASP A 511 -13.14 -4.91 17.73
CA ASP A 511 -14.45 -4.96 17.08
C ASP A 511 -14.27 -5.42 15.62
N ARG A 512 -14.91 -6.55 15.28
CA ARG A 512 -14.85 -7.19 13.95
C ARG A 512 -16.22 -7.30 13.28
N ARG A 513 -17.19 -6.52 13.73
CA ARG A 513 -18.55 -6.56 13.17
C ARG A 513 -18.62 -6.04 11.73
N ASP A 514 -17.66 -5.23 11.33
CA ASP A 514 -17.47 -4.77 9.96
C ASP A 514 -16.41 -5.60 9.23
N GLU A 515 -16.28 -5.43 7.91
CA GLU A 515 -15.26 -6.09 7.09
C GLU A 515 -13.82 -5.75 7.55
N ASN A 516 -13.62 -4.57 8.14
CA ASN A 516 -12.35 -4.13 8.70
C ASN A 516 -12.38 -4.17 10.23
N SER A 517 -11.34 -4.74 10.83
CA SER A 517 -11.18 -4.73 12.29
C SER A 517 -10.98 -3.31 12.79
N LYS A 518 -11.65 -2.96 13.91
CA LYS A 518 -11.56 -1.67 14.58
C LYS A 518 -11.26 -1.87 16.06
N ILE A 519 -10.86 -0.81 16.75
CA ILE A 519 -10.64 -0.82 18.19
C ILE A 519 -11.64 0.12 18.86
N ILE A 520 -12.38 -0.39 19.86
CA ILE A 520 -13.19 0.46 20.74
C ILE A 520 -12.29 0.91 21.89
N CYS A 521 -11.96 2.19 21.91
CA CYS A 521 -11.06 2.80 22.88
C CYS A 521 -11.61 2.73 24.31
N LEU A 522 -10.76 2.31 25.24
CA LEU A 522 -11.01 2.36 26.69
C LEU A 522 -10.12 3.42 27.34
N GLU A 523 -8.82 3.47 26.96
CA GLU A 523 -7.81 4.36 27.53
C GLU A 523 -6.79 4.77 26.47
N VAL A 524 -6.18 5.97 26.63
CA VAL A 524 -5.07 6.46 25.81
C VAL A 524 -3.95 6.92 26.72
N GLU A 525 -2.75 6.39 26.50
CA GLU A 525 -1.50 6.77 27.17
C GLU A 525 -0.57 7.44 26.15
N GLU A 526 0.07 8.56 26.53
CA GLU A 526 1.09 9.17 25.66
C GLU A 526 2.36 8.32 25.69
N LEU A 527 2.91 8.05 24.53
CA LEU A 527 4.16 7.30 24.39
C LEU A 527 5.33 8.23 24.73
N LYS A 528 6.08 7.91 25.79
CA LYS A 528 7.28 8.65 26.17
C LYS A 528 8.50 8.02 25.51
N SER A 529 9.44 8.86 25.03
CA SER A 529 10.65 8.36 24.37
C SER A 529 11.57 7.64 25.38
N ASP A 530 12.17 6.56 24.94
CA ASP A 530 13.15 5.79 25.72
C ASP A 530 14.46 6.56 25.99
N GLN A 531 14.62 7.78 25.50
CA GLN A 531 15.81 8.59 25.77
C GLN A 531 16.00 8.94 27.27
N GLU A 532 14.96 8.74 28.09
CA GLU A 532 15.06 8.94 29.55
C GLU A 532 15.29 7.64 30.36
N SER A 533 15.27 6.48 29.75
CA SER A 533 15.61 5.22 30.41
C SER A 533 16.44 4.31 29.49
N LYS A 534 17.73 4.59 29.35
CA LYS A 534 18.68 3.55 28.94
C LYS A 534 18.48 2.41 29.94
N VAL A 535 18.01 1.26 29.47
CA VAL A 535 18.01 0.03 30.25
C VAL A 535 19.48 -0.27 30.51
N THR A 536 19.94 0.00 31.73
CA THR A 536 21.34 -0.21 32.10
C THR A 536 21.63 -1.66 32.51
N SER A 537 20.59 -2.45 32.77
CA SER A 537 20.72 -3.86 33.11
C SER A 537 19.45 -4.66 32.76
N ILE A 538 19.63 -5.92 32.42
CA ILE A 538 18.56 -6.91 32.31
C ILE A 538 18.72 -7.98 33.39
N ASP A 539 17.60 -8.40 33.97
CA ASP A 539 17.53 -9.45 34.97
C ASP A 539 16.84 -10.69 34.38
N VAL A 540 17.59 -11.80 34.24
CA VAL A 540 17.11 -13.06 33.63
C VAL A 540 16.94 -14.11 34.73
N ARG A 541 15.72 -14.59 34.93
CA ARG A 541 15.41 -15.69 35.86
C ARG A 541 15.58 -17.04 35.15
N ILE A 542 16.47 -17.87 35.66
CA ILE A 542 16.63 -19.26 35.22
C ILE A 542 15.82 -20.16 36.13
N PRO A 543 14.89 -21.00 35.62
CA PRO A 543 14.12 -21.94 36.40
C PRO A 543 15.03 -22.92 37.11
N ALA A 544 14.82 -23.12 38.44
CA ALA A 544 15.65 -24.04 39.24
C ALA A 544 15.42 -25.52 38.87
N THR A 545 14.29 -25.84 38.24
CA THR A 545 13.90 -27.20 37.83
C THR A 545 13.81 -27.26 36.31
N GLY A 546 14.45 -28.28 35.68
CA GLY A 546 14.40 -28.48 34.22
C GLY A 546 15.53 -27.84 33.46
N THR A 547 16.40 -27.01 34.07
CA THR A 547 17.55 -26.41 33.42
C THR A 547 18.71 -27.41 33.29
N THR A 548 19.20 -27.63 32.08
CA THR A 548 20.32 -28.52 31.76
C THR A 548 21.56 -27.72 31.41
N THR A 549 22.75 -28.36 31.40
CA THR A 549 24.00 -27.74 30.92
C THR A 549 23.85 -27.15 29.51
N LYS A 550 23.08 -27.82 28.65
CA LYS A 550 22.79 -27.35 27.28
C LYS A 550 22.01 -26.04 27.26
N HIS A 551 21.09 -25.81 28.21
CA HIS A 551 20.37 -24.52 28.32
C HIS A 551 21.32 -23.38 28.72
N LEU A 552 22.35 -23.66 29.56
CA LEU A 552 23.36 -22.67 29.94
C LEU A 552 24.34 -22.38 28.80
N GLU A 553 24.70 -23.38 28.01
CA GLU A 553 25.50 -23.22 26.79
C GLU A 553 24.75 -22.36 25.74
N ASN A 554 23.47 -22.64 25.52
CA ASN A 554 22.63 -21.84 24.64
C ASN A 554 22.46 -20.40 25.15
N LEU A 555 22.33 -20.20 26.47
CA LEU A 555 22.29 -18.86 27.06
C LEU A 555 23.61 -18.10 26.76
N ALA A 556 24.75 -18.73 26.95
CA ALA A 556 26.05 -18.11 26.68
C ALA A 556 26.21 -17.72 25.20
N SER A 557 25.75 -18.58 24.26
CA SER A 557 25.74 -18.26 22.83
C SER A 557 24.85 -17.08 22.51
N LEU A 558 23.60 -17.09 23.02
CA LEU A 558 22.64 -16.00 22.83
C LEU A 558 23.17 -14.66 23.36
N LEU A 559 23.74 -14.65 24.56
CA LEU A 559 24.31 -13.41 25.13
C LEU A 559 25.48 -12.89 24.30
N SER A 560 26.28 -13.75 23.70
CA SER A 560 27.40 -13.33 22.84
C SER A 560 26.98 -12.90 21.43
N GLU A 561 25.90 -13.47 20.89
CA GLU A 561 25.34 -13.09 19.59
C GLU A 561 24.65 -11.70 19.64
N HIS A 562 24.17 -11.32 20.81
CA HIS A 562 23.48 -10.06 21.05
C HIS A 562 24.31 -9.07 21.88
N ALA A 563 25.60 -8.98 21.64
CA ALA A 563 26.50 -8.08 22.36
C ALA A 563 26.09 -6.60 22.29
N GLY A 564 26.19 -5.87 23.44
CA GLY A 564 25.76 -4.47 23.55
C GLY A 564 26.34 -3.76 24.78
N GLU A 565 25.62 -2.78 25.34
CA GLU A 565 26.06 -1.95 26.45
C GLU A 565 25.36 -2.25 27.79
N CYS A 566 24.35 -3.15 27.82
CA CYS A 566 23.49 -3.43 28.95
C CYS A 566 24.03 -4.56 29.82
N ASP A 567 24.16 -4.33 31.12
CA ASP A 567 24.62 -5.34 32.06
C ASP A 567 23.60 -6.48 32.22
N VAL A 568 24.09 -7.72 32.37
CA VAL A 568 23.24 -8.91 32.55
C VAL A 568 23.34 -9.47 33.96
N TYR A 569 22.20 -9.61 34.61
CA TYR A 569 22.05 -10.27 35.89
C TYR A 569 21.24 -11.55 35.72
N VAL A 570 21.73 -12.66 36.29
CA VAL A 570 21.03 -13.96 36.29
C VAL A 570 20.53 -14.27 37.68
N HIS A 571 19.23 -14.63 37.78
CA HIS A 571 18.60 -15.08 39.01
C HIS A 571 18.55 -16.60 39.07
N LEU A 572 19.29 -17.18 40.01
CA LEU A 572 19.29 -18.62 40.35
C LEU A 572 18.71 -18.81 41.75
N GLY A 573 17.44 -19.15 41.84
CA GLY A 573 16.74 -19.22 43.12
C GLY A 573 16.70 -17.85 43.82
N SER A 574 17.33 -17.71 44.98
CA SER A 574 17.40 -16.46 45.75
C SER A 574 18.65 -15.62 45.43
N LYS A 575 19.54 -16.08 44.54
CA LYS A 575 20.79 -15.39 44.21
C LYS A 575 20.66 -14.62 42.92
N ARG A 576 21.07 -13.35 42.96
CA ARG A 576 21.25 -12.48 41.78
C ARG A 576 22.74 -12.42 41.44
N ILE A 577 23.14 -12.85 40.26
CA ILE A 577 24.52 -13.00 39.82
C ILE A 577 24.76 -12.06 38.65
N TRP A 578 25.71 -11.13 38.78
CA TRP A 578 26.18 -10.33 37.65
C TRP A 578 27.16 -11.11 36.79
N LEU A 579 26.97 -11.13 35.47
CA LEU A 579 27.82 -11.90 34.56
C LEU A 579 29.16 -11.25 34.20
N GLY A 580 29.39 -10.01 34.65
CA GLY A 580 30.62 -9.27 34.39
C GLY A 580 30.53 -8.31 33.21
N ALA A 581 31.55 -7.42 33.12
CA ALA A 581 31.58 -6.40 32.08
C ALA A 581 31.83 -6.96 30.65
N ASP A 582 32.33 -8.18 30.56
CA ASP A 582 32.59 -8.85 29.29
C ASP A 582 31.34 -9.50 28.66
N VAL A 583 30.21 -9.54 29.43
CA VAL A 583 28.95 -10.11 29.01
C VAL A 583 27.86 -9.01 29.06
N ARG A 584 28.01 -8.03 28.20
CA ARG A 584 27.02 -6.98 27.99
C ARG A 584 26.23 -7.22 26.72
N VAL A 585 24.94 -6.94 26.73
CA VAL A 585 24.02 -7.24 25.64
C VAL A 585 23.23 -6.02 25.16
N ASP A 586 22.69 -6.13 23.97
CA ASP A 586 21.68 -5.22 23.44
C ASP A 586 20.28 -5.84 23.65
N PRO A 587 19.48 -5.34 24.59
CA PRO A 587 18.14 -5.87 24.88
C PRO A 587 17.17 -5.66 23.70
N ASP A 588 17.44 -4.73 22.78
CA ASP A 588 16.58 -4.38 21.67
C ASP A 588 16.86 -5.20 20.39
N SER A 589 17.94 -6.01 20.39
CA SER A 589 18.36 -6.87 19.28
C SER A 589 17.51 -8.13 19.03
N GLY A 590 16.43 -8.36 19.82
CA GLY A 590 15.60 -9.58 19.78
C GLY A 590 15.93 -10.59 20.88
N LEU A 591 17.03 -10.41 21.63
CA LEU A 591 17.49 -11.25 22.73
C LEU A 591 16.37 -11.62 23.73
N LEU A 592 15.54 -10.64 24.11
CA LEU A 592 14.47 -10.87 25.10
C LEU A 592 13.43 -11.89 24.62
N GLY A 593 13.15 -11.93 23.30
CA GLY A 593 12.28 -12.93 22.69
C GLY A 593 12.87 -14.34 22.76
N GLU A 594 14.14 -14.46 22.44
CA GLU A 594 14.85 -15.74 22.43
C GLU A 594 15.07 -16.29 23.85
N LEU A 595 15.33 -15.42 24.82
CA LEU A 595 15.38 -15.80 26.22
C LEU A 595 14.04 -16.35 26.75
N ARG A 596 12.92 -15.76 26.30
CA ARG A 596 11.57 -16.27 26.64
C ARG A 596 11.29 -17.64 26.01
N VAL A 597 11.80 -17.88 24.81
CA VAL A 597 11.71 -19.21 24.17
C VAL A 597 12.54 -20.24 24.95
N LEU A 598 13.71 -19.84 25.44
CA LEU A 598 14.63 -20.73 26.12
C LEU A 598 14.20 -21.07 27.58
N PHE A 599 13.67 -20.09 28.31
CA PHE A 599 13.39 -20.21 29.75
C PHE A 599 11.93 -19.94 30.15
N GLY A 600 11.04 -19.63 29.20
CA GLY A 600 9.62 -19.34 29.42
C GLY A 600 9.32 -17.84 29.54
N ALA A 601 8.04 -17.50 29.39
CA ALA A 601 7.57 -16.10 29.29
C ALA A 601 7.93 -15.21 30.49
N GLU A 602 8.06 -15.78 31.69
CA GLU A 602 8.36 -15.06 32.96
C GLU A 602 9.86 -15.01 33.29
N CYS A 603 10.74 -15.36 32.36
CA CYS A 603 12.17 -15.40 32.63
C CYS A 603 12.81 -14.01 32.74
N ILE A 604 12.18 -12.96 32.29
CA ILE A 604 12.70 -11.59 32.33
C ILE A 604 12.02 -10.84 33.48
N LEU A 605 12.84 -10.36 34.41
CA LEU A 605 12.40 -9.56 35.54
C LEU A 605 12.65 -8.08 35.16
N THR A 606 11.59 -7.32 34.99
CA THR A 606 11.64 -5.86 34.74
C THR A 606 11.79 -5.09 36.02
#